data_cbca4a0ccf8cf78b28f1d8ed8bf3f8d1
#
_entry.id   cbca4a0ccf8cf78b28f1d8ed8bf3f8d1
#
_cell.length_a   1.000
_cell.length_b   1.000
_cell.length_c   1.000
_cell.angle_alpha   90.00
_cell.angle_beta   90.00
_cell.angle_gamma   90.00
#
_symmetry.space_group_name_H-M   'P 1'
#
loop_
_entity.id
_entity.type
_entity.pdbx_description
1 polymer ?
#
loop_
_entity_poly.entity_id
_entity_poly.type
_entity_poly.pdbx_seq_one_letter_code
_entity_poly.pdbx_strand_id
1 'polypeptide(L)'
;MKKLIVVFAVLAGLLVAPAAANAQAKVTGGPLNNLAASPTIHLMISDFPTKAGLYLLQCTAPTGPTRPTTCNDAAQLWISTQPGASFAPNADIVFKPTATYKTRTGEEIDCTKVSCGIYVRYDHTNGTDFSEDNFFALTFKSGDLAPVKPADEIMAAIGGVTLSQSKPITMAYRAPGLLIASAKSGAALTYQSFAPACTLENNIVIALKGKGACDIAVTSPGNENYGPITIHYPIYLTVGTDGILHKAYPTKLKVGKSTSLKQDSLFGENLKFKSSSKACSVKGNKVKALKKGSCSISITGASVVDLFAGVKTTHKITIQ
;
A
#
# COMPACT_ATOMS: atom_id res chain seq x y z
N MET A 1 49.67 46.33 8.31
CA MET A 1 49.08 45.31 9.23
C MET A 1 47.59 45.21 8.91
N LYS A 2 47.23 44.30 8.03
CA LYS A 2 45.80 44.04 7.64
C LYS A 2 45.30 42.83 8.44
N LYS A 3 44.31 43.03 9.31
CA LYS A 3 43.65 41.98 10.06
C LYS A 3 42.65 41.26 9.20
N LEU A 4 42.85 39.98 8.95
CA LEU A 4 41.93 39.09 8.26
C LEU A 4 40.92 38.55 9.30
N ILE A 5 39.65 38.87 9.13
CA ILE A 5 38.55 38.30 9.94
C ILE A 5 38.05 37.09 9.19
N VAL A 6 38.26 35.90 9.78
CA VAL A 6 37.72 34.65 9.29
C VAL A 6 36.33 34.48 9.93
N VAL A 7 35.27 34.52 9.13
CA VAL A 7 33.91 34.21 9.56
C VAL A 7 33.71 32.70 9.42
N PHE A 8 33.59 31.98 10.53
CA PHE A 8 33.14 30.58 10.53
C PHE A 8 31.62 30.53 10.39
N ALA A 9 31.15 30.11 9.23
CA ALA A 9 29.75 29.74 9.05
C ALA A 9 29.52 28.32 9.60
N VAL A 10 28.81 28.22 10.73
CA VAL A 10 28.37 26.95 11.29
C VAL A 10 27.13 26.51 10.48
N LEU A 11 27.31 25.55 9.57
CA LEU A 11 26.21 24.83 8.95
C LEU A 11 25.62 23.87 10.01
N ALA A 12 24.49 24.25 10.59
CA ALA A 12 23.65 23.32 11.36
C ALA A 12 22.95 22.38 10.37
N GLY A 13 23.55 21.23 10.14
CA GLY A 13 22.90 20.13 9.40
C GLY A 13 21.74 19.59 10.22
N LEU A 14 20.51 19.83 9.81
CA LEU A 14 19.36 19.11 10.31
C LEU A 14 19.51 17.63 9.89
N LEU A 15 19.93 16.80 10.83
CA LEU A 15 19.81 15.35 10.74
C LEU A 15 18.31 15.02 10.81
N VAL A 16 17.66 14.94 9.66
CA VAL A 16 16.35 14.27 9.56
C VAL A 16 16.63 12.78 9.76
N ALA A 17 16.42 12.30 10.98
CA ALA A 17 16.41 10.87 11.23
C ALA A 17 15.34 10.24 10.33
N PRO A 18 15.67 9.18 9.54
CA PRO A 18 14.63 8.45 8.82
C PRO A 18 13.65 7.91 9.86
N ALA A 19 12.36 8.19 9.66
CA ALA A 19 11.30 7.53 10.43
C ALA A 19 11.53 6.02 10.30
N ALA A 20 11.72 5.34 11.43
CA ALA A 20 11.86 3.89 11.45
C ALA A 20 10.63 3.29 10.75
N ALA A 21 10.84 2.65 9.62
CA ALA A 21 9.81 1.80 9.02
C ALA A 21 9.48 0.76 10.09
N ASN A 22 8.23 0.72 10.55
CA ASN A 22 7.78 -0.30 11.49
C ASN A 22 8.01 -1.65 10.82
N ALA A 23 9.02 -2.37 11.27
CA ALA A 23 9.24 -3.73 10.83
C ALA A 23 8.06 -4.57 11.34
N GLN A 24 7.56 -5.50 10.51
CA GLN A 24 6.54 -6.46 10.93
C GLN A 24 7.00 -7.23 12.17
N ALA A 25 6.08 -7.46 13.10
CA ALA A 25 6.37 -8.19 14.32
C ALA A 25 6.93 -9.59 14.00
N LYS A 26 8.07 -9.92 14.63
CA LYS A 26 8.74 -11.21 14.47
C LYS A 26 8.41 -12.11 15.63
N VAL A 27 7.82 -13.26 15.35
CA VAL A 27 7.59 -14.32 16.32
C VAL A 27 8.76 -15.30 16.27
N THR A 28 9.38 -15.52 17.42
CA THR A 28 10.49 -16.47 17.61
C THR A 28 10.16 -17.41 18.75
N GLY A 29 10.90 -18.50 18.88
CA GLY A 29 10.68 -19.52 19.90
C GLY A 29 10.24 -20.86 19.31
N GLY A 30 9.75 -21.76 20.13
CA GLY A 30 9.36 -23.11 19.65
C GLY A 30 9.58 -24.20 20.69
N PRO A 31 9.55 -25.45 20.27
CA PRO A 31 9.54 -25.95 18.89
C PRO A 31 8.22 -25.69 18.16
N LEU A 32 8.26 -25.55 16.84
CA LEU A 32 7.07 -25.40 15.99
C LEU A 32 6.78 -26.69 15.17
N ASN A 33 7.72 -27.62 15.18
CA ASN A 33 7.64 -28.84 14.38
C ASN A 33 7.65 -30.07 15.26
N ASN A 34 7.03 -31.17 14.76
CA ASN A 34 7.00 -32.47 15.40
C ASN A 34 6.43 -32.40 16.81
N LEU A 35 5.35 -31.66 16.99
CA LEU A 35 4.71 -31.35 18.26
C LEU A 35 3.91 -32.57 18.80
N ALA A 36 3.81 -32.69 20.12
CA ALA A 36 2.83 -33.59 20.76
C ALA A 36 1.39 -33.10 20.47
N ALA A 37 0.37 -33.91 20.74
CA ALA A 37 -1.01 -33.54 20.46
C ALA A 37 -1.51 -32.28 21.20
N SER A 38 -0.91 -31.97 22.35
CA SER A 38 -1.23 -30.76 23.15
C SER A 38 0.07 -30.19 23.73
N PRO A 39 0.91 -29.50 22.91
CA PRO A 39 2.19 -29.01 23.38
C PRO A 39 2.03 -27.70 24.13
N THR A 40 3.03 -27.35 24.90
CA THR A 40 3.25 -25.99 25.39
C THR A 40 4.43 -25.42 24.63
N ILE A 41 4.24 -24.27 23.97
CA ILE A 41 5.24 -23.60 23.16
C ILE A 41 5.54 -22.24 23.79
N HIS A 42 6.82 -21.91 23.94
CA HIS A 42 7.27 -20.62 24.41
C HIS A 42 7.67 -19.74 23.22
N LEU A 43 7.03 -18.58 23.12
CA LEU A 43 7.23 -17.64 22.02
C LEU A 43 7.64 -16.27 22.56
N MET A 44 8.41 -15.56 21.76
CA MET A 44 8.75 -14.15 21.97
C MET A 44 8.41 -13.35 20.72
N ILE A 45 7.94 -12.12 20.89
CA ILE A 45 7.68 -11.19 19.80
C ILE A 45 8.67 -10.04 19.89
N SER A 46 9.48 -9.83 18.85
CA SER A 46 10.27 -8.62 18.64
C SER A 46 9.62 -7.72 17.59
N ASP A 47 10.09 -6.45 17.52
CA ASP A 47 9.53 -5.44 16.61
C ASP A 47 8.01 -5.25 16.78
N PHE A 48 7.54 -5.32 18.04
CA PHE A 48 6.11 -5.20 18.37
C PHE A 48 5.55 -3.85 17.90
N PRO A 49 4.40 -3.83 17.18
CA PRO A 49 3.85 -2.59 16.66
C PRO A 49 3.39 -1.66 17.76
N THR A 50 3.63 -0.36 17.59
CA THR A 50 3.18 0.68 18.54
C THR A 50 1.73 1.12 18.32
N LYS A 51 1.13 0.73 17.19
CA LYS A 51 -0.17 1.21 16.71
C LYS A 51 -1.33 0.50 17.39
N ALA A 52 -1.20 -0.80 17.64
CA ALA A 52 -2.24 -1.64 18.24
C ALA A 52 -1.60 -2.91 18.83
N GLY A 53 -2.38 -3.68 19.60
CA GLY A 53 -1.99 -5.01 20.05
C GLY A 53 -2.07 -6.05 18.93
N LEU A 54 -1.65 -7.28 19.23
CA LEU A 54 -1.69 -8.41 18.32
C LEU A 54 -2.55 -9.53 18.88
N TYR A 55 -3.25 -10.24 17.99
CA TYR A 55 -3.78 -11.57 18.28
C TYR A 55 -2.83 -12.63 17.73
N LEU A 56 -2.59 -13.66 18.53
CA LEU A 56 -2.01 -14.93 18.12
C LEU A 56 -3.10 -15.99 18.17
N LEU A 57 -3.33 -16.66 17.06
CA LEU A 57 -4.37 -17.69 16.93
C LEU A 57 -3.79 -18.96 16.32
N GLN A 58 -4.27 -20.12 16.75
CA GLN A 58 -4.07 -21.35 15.98
C GLN A 58 -5.13 -21.41 14.89
N CYS A 59 -4.72 -21.44 13.62
CA CYS A 59 -5.64 -21.50 12.48
C CYS A 59 -5.14 -22.51 11.44
N THR A 60 -6.00 -22.90 10.51
CA THR A 60 -5.55 -23.54 9.26
C THR A 60 -4.78 -22.53 8.42
N ALA A 61 -3.89 -23.01 7.55
CA ALA A 61 -3.17 -22.16 6.63
C ALA A 61 -4.15 -21.33 5.77
N PRO A 62 -3.90 -20.02 5.57
CA PRO A 62 -4.72 -19.22 4.68
C PRO A 62 -4.64 -19.76 3.24
N THR A 63 -5.80 -19.91 2.61
CA THR A 63 -5.93 -20.40 1.22
C THR A 63 -6.12 -19.29 0.19
N GLY A 64 -6.13 -18.03 0.63
CA GLY A 64 -6.37 -16.87 -0.21
C GLY A 64 -6.03 -15.57 0.51
N PRO A 65 -6.39 -14.43 -0.05
CA PRO A 65 -6.06 -13.11 0.48
C PRO A 65 -6.87 -12.72 1.73
N THR A 66 -7.83 -13.54 2.15
CA THR A 66 -8.64 -13.32 3.34
C THR A 66 -8.03 -14.00 4.55
N ARG A 67 -8.29 -13.43 5.72
CA ARG A 67 -7.91 -14.06 6.99
C ARG A 67 -8.57 -15.41 7.15
N PRO A 68 -7.86 -16.40 7.73
CA PRO A 68 -8.46 -17.70 7.99
C PRO A 68 -9.66 -17.56 8.94
N THR A 69 -10.73 -18.28 8.66
CA THR A 69 -11.94 -18.32 9.48
C THR A 69 -11.98 -19.58 10.37
N THR A 70 -11.17 -20.57 10.07
CA THR A 70 -11.06 -21.84 10.75
C THR A 70 -9.96 -21.78 11.82
N CYS A 71 -10.23 -21.03 12.90
CA CYS A 71 -9.30 -20.85 14.01
C CYS A 71 -9.79 -21.52 15.29
N ASN A 72 -8.83 -21.84 16.16
CA ASN A 72 -9.04 -22.38 17.51
C ASN A 72 -9.19 -21.22 18.50
N ASP A 73 -10.43 -20.87 18.86
CA ASP A 73 -10.71 -19.78 19.81
C ASP A 73 -10.12 -20.08 21.22
N ALA A 74 -9.97 -21.35 21.60
CA ALA A 74 -9.40 -21.72 22.90
C ALA A 74 -7.88 -21.48 22.98
N ALA A 75 -7.20 -21.38 21.83
CA ALA A 75 -5.78 -21.08 21.75
C ALA A 75 -5.52 -19.63 21.32
N GLN A 76 -6.55 -18.76 21.30
CA GLN A 76 -6.37 -17.33 20.98
C GLN A 76 -5.71 -16.61 22.15
N LEU A 77 -4.66 -15.84 21.88
CA LEU A 77 -4.00 -14.95 22.83
C LEU A 77 -4.07 -13.51 22.32
N TRP A 78 -4.32 -12.58 23.24
CA TRP A 78 -4.22 -11.14 22.97
C TRP A 78 -2.95 -10.58 23.62
N ILE A 79 -2.04 -10.07 22.80
CA ILE A 79 -0.77 -9.48 23.23
C ILE A 79 -0.92 -7.98 23.14
N SER A 80 -0.85 -7.28 24.25
CA SER A 80 -1.05 -5.83 24.31
C SER A 80 -0.49 -5.24 25.61
N THR A 81 -0.32 -3.92 25.61
CA THR A 81 -0.05 -3.14 26.83
C THR A 81 -1.33 -2.79 27.60
N GLN A 82 -2.50 -3.09 27.03
CA GLN A 82 -3.78 -2.76 27.60
C GLN A 82 -4.20 -3.74 28.72
N PRO A 83 -4.97 -3.29 29.72
CA PRO A 83 -5.52 -4.16 30.74
C PRO A 83 -6.37 -5.30 30.13
N GLY A 84 -6.25 -6.50 30.65
CA GLY A 84 -6.97 -7.67 30.18
C GLY A 84 -6.27 -8.43 29.04
N ALA A 85 -5.13 -7.96 28.56
CA ALA A 85 -4.31 -8.72 27.60
C ALA A 85 -3.85 -10.05 28.23
N SER A 86 -3.72 -11.08 27.38
CA SER A 86 -3.19 -12.38 27.78
C SER A 86 -1.71 -12.30 28.20
N PHE A 87 -0.95 -11.48 27.48
CA PHE A 87 0.47 -11.22 27.72
C PHE A 87 0.86 -9.79 27.33
N ALA A 88 1.88 -9.26 28.01
CA ALA A 88 2.55 -8.03 27.58
C ALA A 88 3.45 -8.31 26.34
N PRO A 89 3.76 -7.28 25.53
CA PRO A 89 4.56 -7.44 24.30
C PRO A 89 5.92 -8.15 24.46
N ASN A 90 6.59 -7.94 25.58
CA ASN A 90 7.93 -8.49 25.84
C ASN A 90 7.92 -9.71 26.78
N ALA A 91 6.74 -10.29 27.02
CA ALA A 91 6.63 -11.44 27.89
C ALA A 91 7.06 -12.75 27.18
N ASP A 92 7.44 -13.75 27.96
CA ASP A 92 7.46 -15.14 27.49
C ASP A 92 6.03 -15.61 27.28
N ILE A 93 5.62 -15.72 26.01
CA ILE A 93 4.25 -16.05 25.61
C ILE A 93 4.09 -17.56 25.63
N VAL A 94 3.27 -18.05 26.52
CA VAL A 94 2.93 -19.48 26.61
C VAL A 94 1.75 -19.77 25.67
N PHE A 95 2.06 -20.35 24.52
CA PHE A 95 1.07 -20.74 23.51
C PHE A 95 0.77 -22.23 23.60
N LYS A 96 -0.51 -22.62 23.59
CA LYS A 96 -0.96 -24.02 23.77
C LYS A 96 -1.84 -24.46 22.60
N PRO A 97 -1.27 -24.74 21.43
CA PRO A 97 -2.03 -25.29 20.31
C PRO A 97 -2.39 -26.76 20.57
N THR A 98 -3.32 -27.28 19.79
CA THR A 98 -3.74 -28.67 19.84
C THR A 98 -3.72 -29.31 18.45
N ALA A 99 -3.42 -30.61 18.36
CA ALA A 99 -3.44 -31.35 17.10
C ALA A 99 -4.85 -31.39 16.48
N THR A 100 -5.88 -31.36 17.31
CA THR A 100 -7.28 -31.27 16.88
C THR A 100 -8.00 -30.23 17.68
N TYR A 101 -8.92 -29.46 17.04
CA TYR A 101 -9.76 -28.49 17.71
C TYR A 101 -11.10 -28.30 17.00
N LYS A 102 -12.03 -27.64 17.67
CA LYS A 102 -13.30 -27.19 17.07
C LYS A 102 -13.29 -25.68 16.87
N THR A 103 -13.70 -25.25 15.69
CA THR A 103 -13.93 -23.84 15.40
C THR A 103 -15.15 -23.33 16.16
N ARG A 104 -15.36 -22.00 16.16
CA ARG A 104 -16.58 -21.37 16.73
C ARG A 104 -17.87 -21.89 16.08
N THR A 105 -17.83 -22.30 14.83
CA THR A 105 -18.97 -22.84 14.10
C THR A 105 -19.17 -24.35 14.33
N GLY A 106 -18.31 -24.99 15.15
CA GLY A 106 -18.38 -26.40 15.48
C GLY A 106 -17.67 -27.34 14.48
N GLU A 107 -17.03 -26.79 13.45
CA GLU A 107 -16.21 -27.57 12.52
C GLU A 107 -15.01 -28.18 13.25
N GLU A 108 -14.74 -29.48 13.05
CA GLU A 108 -13.61 -30.17 13.65
C GLU A 108 -12.41 -30.15 12.71
N ILE A 109 -11.31 -29.57 13.18
CA ILE A 109 -10.05 -29.42 12.44
C ILE A 109 -9.03 -30.41 13.02
N ASP A 110 -8.41 -31.21 12.15
CA ASP A 110 -7.32 -32.12 12.47
C ASP A 110 -6.02 -31.65 11.82
N CYS A 111 -5.19 -30.95 12.59
CA CYS A 111 -3.89 -30.41 12.15
C CYS A 111 -2.85 -31.50 11.83
N THR A 112 -3.18 -32.76 12.02
CA THR A 112 -2.38 -33.88 11.50
C THR A 112 -2.73 -34.22 10.05
N LYS A 113 -3.84 -33.67 9.53
CA LYS A 113 -4.33 -33.90 8.16
C LYS A 113 -4.37 -32.62 7.30
N VAL A 114 -4.48 -31.44 7.95
CA VAL A 114 -4.48 -30.16 7.28
C VAL A 114 -3.34 -29.29 7.81
N SER A 115 -2.88 -28.37 6.99
CA SER A 115 -1.85 -27.42 7.40
C SER A 115 -2.43 -26.45 8.43
N CYS A 116 -1.86 -26.44 9.64
CA CYS A 116 -2.19 -25.51 10.72
C CYS A 116 -0.96 -24.68 11.11
N GLY A 117 -1.21 -23.56 11.77
CA GLY A 117 -0.12 -22.72 12.25
C GLY A 117 -0.57 -21.64 13.23
N ILE A 118 0.38 -20.85 13.66
CA ILE A 118 0.15 -19.62 14.42
C ILE A 118 -0.15 -18.51 13.41
N TYR A 119 -1.34 -17.95 13.48
CA TYR A 119 -1.71 -16.78 12.71
C TYR A 119 -1.62 -15.54 13.60
N VAL A 120 -0.83 -14.56 13.16
CA VAL A 120 -0.63 -13.27 13.85
C VAL A 120 -1.36 -12.20 13.07
N ARG A 121 -2.04 -11.32 13.76
CA ARG A 121 -2.70 -10.15 13.15
C ARG A 121 -2.89 -9.05 14.18
N TYR A 122 -3.17 -7.83 13.72
CA TYR A 122 -3.63 -6.78 14.63
C TYR A 122 -4.87 -7.20 15.40
N ASP A 123 -4.99 -6.67 16.61
CA ASP A 123 -6.18 -6.85 17.45
C ASP A 123 -7.38 -6.05 16.93
N HIS A 124 -8.47 -6.07 17.68
CA HIS A 124 -9.74 -5.41 17.33
C HIS A 124 -9.64 -3.89 17.19
N THR A 125 -8.62 -3.24 17.75
CA THR A 125 -8.44 -1.78 17.67
C THR A 125 -7.90 -1.34 16.30
N ASN A 126 -7.27 -2.24 15.56
CA ASN A 126 -6.76 -1.99 14.20
C ASN A 126 -7.04 -3.17 13.25
N GLY A 127 -8.18 -3.82 13.42
CA GLY A 127 -8.55 -5.08 12.75
C GLY A 127 -8.64 -5.03 11.23
N THR A 128 -8.70 -3.85 10.61
CA THR A 128 -8.74 -3.67 9.14
C THR A 128 -7.36 -3.52 8.51
N ASP A 129 -6.31 -3.46 9.29
CA ASP A 129 -4.93 -3.38 8.83
C ASP A 129 -4.34 -4.80 8.78
N PHE A 130 -3.82 -5.18 7.63
CA PHE A 130 -3.26 -6.51 7.35
C PHE A 130 -1.73 -6.53 7.41
N SER A 131 -1.08 -5.42 7.76
CA SER A 131 0.38 -5.31 7.69
C SER A 131 1.12 -6.21 8.69
N GLU A 132 0.45 -6.66 9.75
CA GLU A 132 0.99 -7.62 10.72
C GLU A 132 0.49 -9.06 10.49
N ASP A 133 -0.37 -9.27 9.49
CA ASP A 133 -0.88 -10.59 9.20
C ASP A 133 0.25 -11.52 8.74
N ASN A 134 0.51 -12.57 9.53
CA ASN A 134 1.57 -13.53 9.27
C ASN A 134 1.18 -14.92 9.74
N PHE A 135 1.75 -15.95 9.11
CA PHE A 135 1.46 -17.35 9.40
C PHE A 135 2.73 -18.16 9.63
N PHE A 136 2.82 -18.80 10.79
CA PHE A 136 3.93 -19.67 11.17
C PHE A 136 3.42 -21.11 11.27
N ALA A 137 3.85 -21.96 10.37
CA ALA A 137 3.37 -23.33 10.30
C ALA A 137 3.71 -24.12 11.58
N LEU A 138 2.75 -24.93 12.04
CA LEU A 138 2.92 -25.93 13.10
C LEU A 138 2.78 -27.31 12.51
N THR A 139 3.63 -28.26 12.96
CA THR A 139 3.47 -29.67 12.62
C THR A 139 3.36 -30.53 13.89
N PHE A 140 2.42 -31.46 13.89
CA PHE A 140 2.17 -32.37 15.01
C PHE A 140 2.71 -33.77 14.70
N LYS A 141 3.11 -34.49 15.75
CA LYS A 141 3.54 -35.89 15.61
C LYS A 141 2.39 -36.76 15.13
N SER A 142 2.70 -37.62 14.18
CA SER A 142 1.94 -38.72 13.63
C SER A 142 0.72 -38.46 12.76
N GLY A 143 0.54 -39.43 11.87
CA GLY A 143 -0.33 -39.48 10.73
C GLY A 143 0.39 -38.95 9.50
N ASP A 144 0.27 -39.56 8.39
CA ASP A 144 0.91 -39.20 7.11
C ASP A 144 0.63 -37.76 6.70
N LEU A 145 1.30 -36.81 7.38
CA LEU A 145 1.33 -35.41 6.92
C LEU A 145 2.14 -35.36 5.65
N ALA A 146 1.54 -34.88 4.60
CA ALA A 146 2.31 -34.42 3.48
C ALA A 146 3.41 -33.47 4.01
N PRO A 147 4.66 -33.56 3.55
CA PRO A 147 5.75 -32.71 4.02
C PRO A 147 5.34 -31.24 3.95
N VAL A 148 5.55 -30.50 5.06
CA VAL A 148 5.25 -29.07 5.10
C VAL A 148 6.08 -28.40 4.02
N LYS A 149 5.40 -27.95 2.97
CA LYS A 149 6.03 -27.25 1.88
C LYS A 149 6.48 -25.87 2.36
N PRO A 150 7.68 -25.41 2.02
CA PRO A 150 8.05 -24.02 2.28
C PRO A 150 7.03 -23.09 1.62
N ALA A 151 6.70 -21.99 2.28
CA ALA A 151 5.86 -20.96 1.67
C ALA A 151 6.46 -20.52 0.32
N ASP A 152 5.60 -20.23 -0.63
CA ASP A 152 6.04 -19.71 -1.93
C ASP A 152 6.69 -18.33 -1.76
N GLU A 153 7.47 -17.90 -2.74
CA GLU A 153 8.08 -16.59 -2.77
C GLU A 153 7.43 -15.76 -3.88
N ILE A 154 6.89 -14.58 -3.51
CA ILE A 154 6.28 -13.66 -4.47
C ILE A 154 7.17 -12.46 -4.67
N MET A 155 7.49 -12.15 -5.92
CA MET A 155 8.05 -10.88 -6.35
C MET A 155 6.96 -10.07 -7.04
N ALA A 156 6.78 -8.82 -6.62
CA ALA A 156 5.78 -7.93 -7.20
C ALA A 156 6.35 -6.53 -7.42
N ALA A 157 5.85 -5.84 -8.44
CA ALA A 157 6.22 -4.47 -8.78
C ALA A 157 5.01 -3.70 -9.31
N ILE A 158 4.93 -2.40 -9.04
CA ILE A 158 3.96 -1.48 -9.65
C ILE A 158 4.72 -0.39 -10.39
N GLY A 159 4.40 -0.21 -11.68
CA GLY A 159 5.06 0.79 -12.52
C GLY A 159 6.58 0.64 -12.59
N GLY A 160 7.08 -0.60 -12.47
CA GLY A 160 8.52 -0.92 -12.46
C GLY A 160 9.21 -0.75 -11.09
N VAL A 161 8.50 -0.33 -10.06
CA VAL A 161 9.04 -0.22 -8.69
C VAL A 161 8.69 -1.49 -7.92
N THR A 162 9.70 -2.20 -7.43
CA THR A 162 9.51 -3.42 -6.60
C THR A 162 8.76 -3.09 -5.32
N LEU A 163 7.74 -3.89 -5.03
CA LEU A 163 6.96 -3.78 -3.80
C LEU A 163 7.67 -4.46 -2.63
N SER A 164 7.51 -3.89 -1.46
CA SER A 164 8.03 -4.45 -0.20
C SER A 164 7.10 -4.06 0.94
N GLN A 165 6.84 -4.98 1.86
CA GLN A 165 6.08 -4.71 3.08
C GLN A 165 6.80 -3.69 3.99
N SER A 166 8.14 -3.78 4.07
CA SER A 166 8.96 -2.90 4.91
C SER A 166 9.28 -1.54 4.28
N LYS A 167 9.07 -1.39 2.96
CA LYS A 167 9.35 -0.15 2.23
C LYS A 167 8.20 0.14 1.27
N PRO A 168 7.07 0.66 1.76
CA PRO A 168 5.93 1.01 0.94
C PRO A 168 6.28 2.01 -0.15
N ILE A 169 5.65 1.85 -1.32
CA ILE A 169 5.73 2.84 -2.40
C ILE A 169 4.67 3.93 -2.22
N THR A 170 4.81 5.02 -2.99
CA THR A 170 3.79 6.07 -3.05
C THR A 170 3.14 6.11 -4.43
N MET A 171 1.83 6.37 -4.48
CA MET A 171 1.08 6.61 -5.71
C MET A 171 0.30 7.91 -5.61
N ALA A 172 0.39 8.74 -6.66
CA ALA A 172 -0.38 9.98 -6.73
C ALA A 172 -1.84 9.70 -7.13
N TYR A 173 -2.76 10.55 -6.69
CA TYR A 173 -4.17 10.49 -7.08
C TYR A 173 -4.33 10.35 -8.60
N ARG A 174 -5.15 9.37 -9.01
CA ARG A 174 -5.40 8.98 -10.41
C ARG A 174 -4.17 8.54 -11.22
N ALA A 175 -3.02 8.37 -10.60
CA ALA A 175 -1.89 7.78 -11.30
C ALA A 175 -2.14 6.26 -11.45
N PRO A 176 -2.13 5.73 -12.69
CA PRO A 176 -2.23 4.29 -12.90
C PRO A 176 -0.85 3.64 -12.69
N GLY A 177 -0.82 2.46 -12.10
CA GLY A 177 0.37 1.64 -11.98
C GLY A 177 0.09 0.20 -12.42
N LEU A 178 0.80 -0.31 -13.41
CA LEU A 178 0.69 -1.71 -13.80
C LEU A 178 1.35 -2.60 -12.73
N LEU A 179 0.55 -3.46 -12.11
CA LEU A 179 1.02 -4.50 -11.19
C LEU A 179 1.54 -5.70 -11.99
N ILE A 180 2.79 -6.03 -11.79
CA ILE A 180 3.43 -7.23 -12.33
C ILE A 180 3.92 -8.05 -11.15
N ALA A 181 3.57 -9.33 -11.10
CA ALA A 181 4.06 -10.22 -10.06
C ALA A 181 4.33 -11.62 -10.60
N SER A 182 5.20 -12.34 -9.92
CA SER A 182 5.52 -13.74 -10.19
C SER A 182 5.73 -14.49 -8.89
N ALA A 183 5.36 -15.76 -8.88
CA ALA A 183 5.65 -16.70 -7.82
C ALA A 183 6.84 -17.59 -8.20
N LYS A 184 7.66 -17.97 -7.23
CA LYS A 184 8.77 -18.90 -7.43
C LYS A 184 8.29 -20.28 -7.87
N SER A 185 7.12 -20.70 -7.39
CA SER A 185 6.45 -21.93 -7.83
C SER A 185 6.02 -21.91 -9.29
N GLY A 186 5.94 -20.73 -9.94
CA GLY A 186 5.31 -20.56 -11.23
C GLY A 186 3.78 -20.62 -11.22
N ALA A 187 3.15 -20.70 -10.04
CA ALA A 187 1.70 -20.74 -9.90
C ALA A 187 1.05 -19.43 -10.35
N ALA A 188 -0.17 -19.53 -10.87
CA ALA A 188 -0.97 -18.35 -11.22
C ALA A 188 -1.34 -17.57 -9.95
N LEU A 189 -1.06 -16.28 -9.95
CA LEU A 189 -1.32 -15.39 -8.83
C LEU A 189 -2.74 -14.81 -8.89
N THR A 190 -3.32 -14.58 -7.72
CA THR A 190 -4.54 -13.79 -7.56
C THR A 190 -4.24 -12.49 -6.84
N TYR A 191 -5.04 -11.46 -7.13
CA TYR A 191 -4.82 -10.10 -6.65
C TYR A 191 -6.09 -9.53 -6.05
N GLN A 192 -5.96 -8.79 -4.94
CA GLN A 192 -7.10 -8.12 -4.31
C GLN A 192 -6.68 -6.76 -3.74
N SER A 193 -7.56 -5.76 -3.85
CA SER A 193 -7.45 -4.48 -3.15
C SER A 193 -8.40 -4.48 -1.96
N PHE A 194 -7.90 -4.15 -0.76
CA PHE A 194 -8.67 -4.19 0.50
C PHE A 194 -9.17 -2.83 0.98
N ALA A 195 -8.74 -1.74 0.37
CA ALA A 195 -9.18 -0.42 0.79
C ALA A 195 -9.91 0.30 -0.36
N PRO A 196 -10.99 1.05 -0.08
CA PRO A 196 -11.69 1.84 -1.09
C PRO A 196 -10.87 3.03 -1.59
N ALA A 197 -9.63 3.15 -1.12
CA ALA A 197 -8.72 4.23 -1.49
C ALA A 197 -8.00 3.99 -2.83
N CYS A 198 -8.01 2.76 -3.35
CA CYS A 198 -7.56 2.44 -4.70
C CYS A 198 -8.40 1.30 -5.31
N THR A 199 -8.38 1.24 -6.64
CA THR A 199 -8.93 0.12 -7.41
C THR A 199 -7.82 -0.73 -7.99
N LEU A 200 -8.14 -2.00 -8.23
CA LEU A 200 -7.29 -2.94 -8.96
C LEU A 200 -8.16 -3.63 -10.02
N GLU A 201 -7.95 -3.27 -11.27
CA GLU A 201 -8.66 -3.83 -12.42
C GLU A 201 -7.67 -4.17 -13.53
N ASN A 202 -7.74 -5.37 -14.07
CA ASN A 202 -6.84 -5.83 -15.14
C ASN A 202 -5.36 -5.60 -14.81
N ASN A 203 -4.96 -5.85 -13.57
CA ASN A 203 -3.62 -5.59 -13.03
C ASN A 203 -3.21 -4.11 -13.03
N ILE A 204 -4.14 -3.19 -13.19
CA ILE A 204 -3.86 -1.75 -13.05
C ILE A 204 -4.39 -1.28 -11.71
N VAL A 205 -3.48 -0.76 -10.89
CA VAL A 205 -3.79 -0.10 -9.62
C VAL A 205 -3.98 1.38 -9.89
N ILE A 206 -5.07 1.97 -9.41
CA ILE A 206 -5.37 3.40 -9.53
C ILE A 206 -5.69 3.96 -8.15
N ALA A 207 -4.96 4.98 -7.73
CA ALA A 207 -5.24 5.70 -6.48
C ALA A 207 -6.51 6.56 -6.64
N LEU A 208 -7.52 6.33 -5.80
CA LEU A 208 -8.78 7.07 -5.77
C LEU A 208 -8.81 8.20 -4.73
N LYS A 209 -7.76 8.28 -3.91
CA LYS A 209 -7.53 9.32 -2.89
C LYS A 209 -6.14 9.90 -3.08
N GLY A 210 -5.95 11.12 -2.64
CA GLY A 210 -4.63 11.78 -2.62
C GLY A 210 -3.97 11.77 -1.24
N LYS A 211 -4.50 10.97 -0.30
CA LYS A 211 -4.04 10.88 1.08
C LYS A 211 -4.44 9.53 1.68
N GLY A 212 -3.65 9.05 2.63
CA GLY A 212 -3.86 7.76 3.29
C GLY A 212 -3.07 6.64 2.63
N ALA A 213 -3.58 5.44 2.74
CA ALA A 213 -2.97 4.25 2.16
C ALA A 213 -4.02 3.32 1.54
N CYS A 214 -3.60 2.50 0.61
CA CYS A 214 -4.31 1.31 0.19
C CYS A 214 -3.42 0.07 0.35
N ASP A 215 -4.02 -1.10 0.34
CA ASP A 215 -3.35 -2.36 0.49
C ASP A 215 -3.70 -3.28 -0.68
N ILE A 216 -2.67 -3.85 -1.31
CA ILE A 216 -2.81 -4.82 -2.37
C ILE A 216 -2.28 -6.16 -1.88
N ALA A 217 -3.17 -7.15 -1.81
CA ALA A 217 -2.77 -8.52 -1.53
C ALA A 217 -2.47 -9.25 -2.83
N VAL A 218 -1.37 -9.97 -2.84
CA VAL A 218 -0.97 -10.89 -3.90
C VAL A 218 -0.88 -12.29 -3.29
N THR A 219 -1.64 -13.22 -3.85
CA THR A 219 -1.72 -14.60 -3.34
C THR A 219 -1.20 -15.59 -4.36
N SER A 220 -0.29 -16.45 -3.92
CA SER A 220 0.09 -17.67 -4.61
C SER A 220 -0.60 -18.88 -3.97
N PRO A 221 -1.24 -19.75 -4.73
CA PRO A 221 -1.75 -21.02 -4.22
C PRO A 221 -0.61 -22.04 -3.96
N GLY A 222 0.63 -21.72 -4.38
CA GLY A 222 1.75 -22.66 -4.37
C GLY A 222 1.61 -23.75 -5.43
N ASN A 223 2.36 -24.84 -5.24
CA ASN A 223 2.33 -26.04 -6.08
C ASN A 223 2.71 -27.28 -5.27
N GLU A 224 3.13 -28.37 -5.93
CA GLU A 224 3.59 -29.59 -5.22
C GLU A 224 4.84 -29.38 -4.34
N ASN A 225 5.67 -28.36 -4.63
CA ASN A 225 6.93 -28.06 -3.92
C ASN A 225 6.80 -26.88 -2.94
N TYR A 226 5.82 -25.98 -3.13
CA TYR A 226 5.63 -24.76 -2.36
C TYR A 226 4.22 -24.69 -1.79
N GLY A 227 4.10 -24.28 -0.54
CA GLY A 227 2.84 -23.98 0.12
C GLY A 227 2.27 -22.62 -0.33
N PRO A 228 0.96 -22.38 -0.12
CA PRO A 228 0.34 -21.11 -0.45
C PRO A 228 0.91 -19.98 0.40
N ILE A 229 0.87 -18.75 -0.16
CA ILE A 229 1.23 -17.52 0.55
C ILE A 229 0.37 -16.36 0.06
N THR A 230 0.04 -15.45 0.96
CA THR A 230 -0.51 -14.13 0.63
C THR A 230 0.42 -13.07 1.19
N ILE A 231 0.81 -12.12 0.34
CA ILE A 231 1.63 -10.98 0.75
C ILE A 231 0.81 -9.71 0.54
N HIS A 232 0.74 -8.89 1.59
CA HIS A 232 0.10 -7.58 1.60
C HIS A 232 1.14 -6.49 1.33
N TYR A 233 0.88 -5.63 0.36
CA TYR A 233 1.75 -4.53 -0.02
C TYR A 233 1.05 -3.20 0.23
N PRO A 234 1.40 -2.48 1.31
CA PRO A 234 0.86 -1.15 1.57
C PRO A 234 1.39 -0.13 0.55
N ILE A 235 0.50 0.74 0.07
CA ILE A 235 0.80 1.81 -0.88
C ILE A 235 0.33 3.11 -0.26
N TYR A 236 1.23 4.07 -0.05
CA TYR A 236 0.86 5.40 0.44
C TYR A 236 0.37 6.28 -0.70
N LEU A 237 -0.70 7.02 -0.43
CA LEU A 237 -1.33 7.88 -1.43
C LEU A 237 -0.86 9.32 -1.25
N THR A 238 -0.60 9.97 -2.37
CA THR A 238 -0.18 11.37 -2.43
C THR A 238 -1.07 12.18 -3.34
N VAL A 239 -1.10 13.48 -3.11
CA VAL A 239 -1.83 14.43 -3.94
C VAL A 239 -1.36 14.33 -5.39
N GLY A 240 -2.32 14.22 -6.32
CA GLY A 240 -2.05 14.22 -7.75
C GLY A 240 -1.76 15.62 -8.27
N THR A 241 -1.33 15.70 -9.53
CA THR A 241 -1.19 16.97 -10.26
C THR A 241 -2.10 16.93 -11.47
N ASP A 242 -3.07 17.83 -11.50
CA ASP A 242 -3.96 17.95 -12.65
C ASP A 242 -3.20 18.58 -13.84
N GLY A 243 -3.69 18.31 -15.03
CA GLY A 243 -3.07 18.75 -16.27
C GLY A 243 -4.11 19.20 -17.31
N ILE A 244 -3.62 19.67 -18.44
CA ILE A 244 -4.48 20.00 -19.57
C ILE A 244 -4.78 18.72 -20.34
N LEU A 245 -6.06 18.37 -20.48
CA LEU A 245 -6.49 17.20 -21.25
C LEU A 245 -6.15 17.31 -22.74
N HIS A 246 -6.34 18.50 -23.30
CA HIS A 246 -6.15 18.76 -24.73
C HIS A 246 -4.79 19.44 -24.97
N LYS A 247 -3.83 18.69 -25.52
CA LYS A 247 -2.48 19.21 -25.80
C LYS A 247 -2.41 20.14 -27.03
N ALA A 248 -3.42 20.14 -27.89
CA ALA A 248 -3.42 20.84 -29.17
C ALA A 248 -4.16 22.19 -29.10
N TYR A 249 -3.68 23.12 -28.30
CA TYR A 249 -4.08 24.50 -28.45
C TYR A 249 -3.37 25.15 -29.67
N PRO A 250 -4.04 26.06 -30.41
CA PRO A 250 -3.44 26.68 -31.57
C PRO A 250 -2.21 27.49 -31.17
N THR A 251 -1.12 27.35 -31.91
CA THR A 251 0.13 28.09 -31.71
C THR A 251 0.22 29.37 -32.55
N LYS A 252 -0.67 29.52 -33.58
CA LYS A 252 -0.72 30.65 -34.48
C LYS A 252 -2.18 31.10 -34.71
N LEU A 253 -2.42 32.39 -34.85
CA LEU A 253 -3.72 32.97 -35.17
C LEU A 253 -3.55 34.24 -35.99
N LYS A 254 -4.35 34.42 -37.06
CA LYS A 254 -4.34 35.64 -37.88
C LYS A 254 -5.05 36.78 -37.17
N VAL A 255 -4.58 38.01 -37.32
CA VAL A 255 -5.23 39.22 -36.81
C VAL A 255 -6.71 39.23 -37.19
N GLY A 256 -7.59 39.63 -36.28
CA GLY A 256 -9.05 39.67 -36.45
C GLY A 256 -9.76 38.31 -36.26
N LYS A 257 -9.05 37.18 -36.30
CA LYS A 257 -9.64 35.86 -36.08
C LYS A 257 -9.76 35.52 -34.60
N SER A 258 -10.68 34.61 -34.31
CA SER A 258 -10.91 34.07 -32.96
C SER A 258 -10.81 32.57 -32.97
N THR A 259 -10.47 32.00 -31.81
CA THR A 259 -10.48 30.56 -31.55
C THR A 259 -11.01 30.30 -30.15
N SER A 260 -11.61 29.13 -29.94
CA SER A 260 -12.03 28.68 -28.61
C SER A 260 -11.05 27.63 -28.09
N LEU A 261 -10.62 27.80 -26.85
CA LEU A 261 -9.78 26.80 -26.14
C LEU A 261 -10.67 25.78 -25.45
N LYS A 262 -10.25 24.52 -25.46
CA LYS A 262 -10.91 23.46 -24.69
C LYS A 262 -10.75 23.74 -23.20
N GLN A 263 -11.82 23.51 -22.41
CA GLN A 263 -11.86 23.90 -20.99
C GLN A 263 -11.62 22.76 -20.02
N ASP A 264 -11.43 21.53 -20.51
CA ASP A 264 -11.35 20.37 -19.63
C ASP A 264 -9.92 20.11 -19.20
N SER A 265 -9.72 19.90 -17.90
CA SER A 265 -8.49 19.36 -17.35
C SER A 265 -8.48 17.82 -17.41
N LEU A 266 -7.34 17.18 -17.08
CA LEU A 266 -7.22 15.72 -17.00
C LEU A 266 -8.14 15.13 -15.92
N PHE A 267 -8.41 15.88 -14.85
CA PHE A 267 -9.25 15.43 -13.73
C PHE A 267 -10.69 15.95 -13.79
N GLY A 268 -11.06 16.63 -14.89
CA GLY A 268 -12.43 17.07 -15.15
C GLY A 268 -12.75 18.47 -14.63
N GLU A 269 -11.75 19.23 -14.17
CA GLU A 269 -11.93 20.60 -13.73
C GLU A 269 -12.04 21.56 -14.91
N ASN A 270 -12.89 22.59 -14.77
CA ASN A 270 -13.00 23.65 -15.76
C ASN A 270 -11.81 24.59 -15.71
N LEU A 271 -11.08 24.69 -16.83
CA LEU A 271 -9.95 25.59 -16.99
C LEU A 271 -10.41 27.03 -17.19
N LYS A 272 -9.72 27.97 -16.54
CA LYS A 272 -9.89 29.40 -16.70
C LYS A 272 -8.72 29.97 -17.48
N PHE A 273 -9.01 30.93 -18.36
CA PHE A 273 -8.05 31.55 -19.27
C PHE A 273 -7.98 33.06 -19.04
N LYS A 274 -6.79 33.62 -18.94
CA LYS A 274 -6.55 35.07 -18.85
C LYS A 274 -5.36 35.45 -19.71
N SER A 275 -5.37 36.65 -20.28
CA SER A 275 -4.21 37.22 -20.94
C SER A 275 -4.07 38.68 -20.57
N SER A 276 -2.84 39.11 -20.31
CA SER A 276 -2.44 40.51 -20.18
C SER A 276 -1.79 41.05 -21.46
N SER A 277 -1.68 40.23 -22.50
CA SER A 277 -1.07 40.59 -23.77
C SER A 277 -1.91 41.59 -24.56
N LYS A 278 -1.30 42.66 -25.07
CA LYS A 278 -1.96 43.62 -25.96
C LYS A 278 -2.22 43.05 -27.38
N ALA A 279 -1.66 41.90 -27.72
CA ALA A 279 -1.82 41.24 -29.01
C ALA A 279 -3.14 40.47 -29.13
N CYS A 280 -3.80 40.16 -28.01
CA CYS A 280 -5.03 39.39 -27.97
C CYS A 280 -5.93 39.81 -26.80
N SER A 281 -7.21 39.44 -26.88
CA SER A 281 -8.14 39.46 -25.76
C SER A 281 -8.67 38.07 -25.50
N VAL A 282 -8.96 37.78 -24.22
CA VAL A 282 -9.56 36.49 -23.78
C VAL A 282 -10.85 36.77 -23.03
N LYS A 283 -11.95 36.20 -23.49
CA LYS A 283 -13.26 36.26 -22.83
C LYS A 283 -13.78 34.81 -22.66
N GLY A 284 -13.87 34.37 -21.41
CA GLY A 284 -14.13 32.93 -21.14
C GLY A 284 -13.02 32.08 -21.74
N ASN A 285 -13.37 31.16 -22.62
CA ASN A 285 -12.42 30.32 -23.36
C ASN A 285 -12.12 30.82 -24.79
N LYS A 286 -12.72 31.93 -25.21
CA LYS A 286 -12.56 32.51 -26.56
C LYS A 286 -11.42 33.51 -26.60
N VAL A 287 -10.45 33.25 -27.47
CA VAL A 287 -9.30 34.11 -27.74
C VAL A 287 -9.53 34.87 -29.06
N LYS A 288 -9.38 36.17 -29.05
CA LYS A 288 -9.45 37.03 -30.27
C LYS A 288 -8.09 37.66 -30.50
N ALA A 289 -7.55 37.51 -31.70
CA ALA A 289 -6.32 38.17 -32.15
C ALA A 289 -6.61 39.64 -32.48
N LEU A 290 -5.90 40.57 -31.84
CA LEU A 290 -6.11 41.99 -31.97
C LEU A 290 -5.07 42.66 -32.90
N LYS A 291 -3.79 42.31 -32.72
CA LYS A 291 -2.67 42.85 -33.52
C LYS A 291 -1.52 41.84 -33.54
N LYS A 292 -0.60 41.98 -34.51
CA LYS A 292 0.60 41.13 -34.61
C LYS A 292 1.41 41.14 -33.31
N GLY A 293 1.93 40.00 -32.92
CA GLY A 293 2.76 39.82 -31.72
C GLY A 293 2.52 38.52 -31.01
N SER A 294 2.98 38.41 -29.77
CA SER A 294 2.81 37.21 -28.92
C SER A 294 1.63 37.40 -27.97
N CYS A 295 0.70 36.45 -28.00
CA CYS A 295 -0.41 36.35 -27.06
C CYS A 295 -0.07 35.28 -26.01
N SER A 296 0.23 35.70 -24.79
CA SER A 296 0.50 34.79 -23.66
C SER A 296 -0.77 34.60 -22.84
N ILE A 297 -1.22 33.37 -22.70
CA ILE A 297 -2.46 33.00 -22.02
C ILE A 297 -2.13 32.19 -20.78
N SER A 298 -2.44 32.71 -19.61
CA SER A 298 -2.40 32.00 -18.35
C SER A 298 -3.60 31.04 -18.28
N ILE A 299 -3.34 29.80 -17.98
CA ILE A 299 -4.33 28.73 -17.85
C ILE A 299 -4.30 28.24 -16.42
N THR A 300 -5.45 28.26 -15.74
CA THR A 300 -5.57 27.82 -14.36
C THR A 300 -6.76 26.88 -14.21
N GLY A 301 -6.60 25.80 -13.46
CA GLY A 301 -7.64 24.90 -12.99
C GLY A 301 -7.71 24.91 -11.46
N ALA A 302 -8.85 24.56 -10.90
CA ALA A 302 -9.02 24.48 -9.44
C ALA A 302 -8.17 23.34 -8.86
N SER A 303 -7.74 23.52 -7.62
CA SER A 303 -7.20 22.42 -6.78
C SER A 303 -8.33 21.85 -5.94
N VAL A 304 -8.28 20.56 -5.66
CA VAL A 304 -9.15 19.91 -4.68
C VAL A 304 -8.28 19.43 -3.52
N VAL A 305 -8.59 19.90 -2.33
CA VAL A 305 -7.83 19.58 -1.11
C VAL A 305 -7.80 18.07 -0.90
N ASP A 306 -6.65 17.55 -0.53
CA ASP A 306 -6.38 16.10 -0.28
C ASP A 306 -6.62 15.20 -1.50
N LEU A 307 -6.81 15.75 -2.71
CA LEU A 307 -6.90 14.97 -3.94
C LEU A 307 -5.84 15.39 -4.96
N PHE A 308 -5.85 16.65 -5.42
CA PHE A 308 -4.90 17.09 -6.45
C PHE A 308 -4.63 18.61 -6.44
N ALA A 309 -3.43 18.95 -6.88
CA ALA A 309 -3.08 20.32 -7.23
C ALA A 309 -3.64 20.67 -8.62
N GLY A 310 -4.29 21.83 -8.74
CA GLY A 310 -4.89 22.28 -9.98
C GLY A 310 -3.86 22.72 -11.02
N VAL A 311 -4.34 22.95 -12.23
CA VAL A 311 -3.51 23.41 -13.36
C VAL A 311 -3.02 24.83 -13.14
N LYS A 312 -1.72 25.06 -13.39
CA LYS A 312 -1.13 26.39 -13.49
C LYS A 312 -0.06 26.40 -14.58
N THR A 313 -0.38 26.92 -15.74
CA THR A 313 0.54 26.94 -16.88
C THR A 313 0.29 28.15 -17.81
N THR A 314 1.14 28.32 -18.81
CA THR A 314 1.01 29.39 -19.80
C THR A 314 1.13 28.80 -21.21
N HIS A 315 0.21 29.20 -22.08
CA HIS A 315 0.25 28.86 -23.50
C HIS A 315 0.50 30.13 -24.33
N LYS A 316 1.35 30.05 -25.37
CA LYS A 316 1.68 31.15 -26.26
C LYS A 316 1.09 30.92 -27.64
N ILE A 317 0.42 31.96 -28.19
CA ILE A 317 -0.09 32.00 -29.55
C ILE A 317 0.60 33.15 -30.30
N THR A 318 1.24 32.86 -31.42
CA THR A 318 1.81 33.89 -32.32
C THR A 318 0.69 34.46 -33.17
N ILE A 319 0.45 35.77 -33.05
CA ILE A 319 -0.51 36.52 -33.88
C ILE A 319 0.22 37.09 -35.09
N GLN A 320 -0.22 36.70 -36.28
CA GLN A 320 0.41 37.04 -37.57
C GLN A 320 -0.56 37.62 -38.58
#